data_920f552734e21fb1a88dfd43bf2533f5
#
_entry.id   920f552734e21fb1a88dfd43bf2533f5
#
_cell.length_a   1.000
_cell.length_b   1.000
_cell.length_c   1.000
_cell.angle_alpha   90.00
_cell.angle_beta   90.00
_cell.angle_gamma   90.00
#
_symmetry.space_group_name_H-M   'P 1'
#
loop_
_entity.id
_entity.type
_entity.pdbx_description
1 polymer ?
#
loop_
_entity_poly.entity_id
_entity_poly.type
_entity_poly.pdbx_seq_one_letter_code
_entity_poly.pdbx_strand_id
1 'polypeptide(L)'
;MTLTEAQANAVGVALDLPDEAIALLQVPPYKGSLPTAVPTDPLIYRFYELISVYGTTFKALIHEEFGDGIMSAIDFNMDLKREPDPKGDRVRIVMSGKFLPYKTY
;
A
#
# COMPACT_ATOMS: atom_id res chain seq x y z
N MET A 1 5.13 2.27 10.57
CA MET A 1 6.56 2.26 10.14
C MET A 1 6.93 3.61 9.59
N THR A 2 8.10 4.12 9.93
CA THR A 2 8.59 5.42 9.48
C THR A 2 9.64 5.21 8.40
N LEU A 3 9.55 5.98 7.32
CA LEU A 3 10.57 5.97 6.27
C LEU A 3 11.75 6.82 6.70
N THR A 4 12.97 6.38 6.37
CA THR A 4 14.16 7.23 6.47
C THR A 4 14.09 8.33 5.41
N GLU A 5 14.89 9.38 5.59
CA GLU A 5 14.96 10.45 4.59
C GLU A 5 15.33 9.92 3.21
N ALA A 6 16.31 9.03 3.13
CA ALA A 6 16.73 8.43 1.87
C ALA A 6 15.62 7.58 1.25
N GLN A 7 14.91 6.81 2.07
CA GLN A 7 13.79 5.98 1.60
C GLN A 7 12.63 6.84 1.11
N ALA A 8 12.30 7.91 1.85
CA ALA A 8 11.23 8.83 1.45
C ALA A 8 11.57 9.52 0.13
N ASN A 9 12.82 9.96 -0.04
CA ASN A 9 13.27 10.56 -1.28
C ASN A 9 13.25 9.58 -2.45
N ALA A 10 13.68 8.33 -2.23
CA ALA A 10 13.64 7.29 -3.24
C ALA A 10 12.19 6.99 -3.67
N VAL A 11 11.26 6.90 -2.71
CA VAL A 11 9.85 6.71 -3.01
C VAL A 11 9.30 7.91 -3.77
N GLY A 12 9.64 9.13 -3.35
CA GLY A 12 9.22 10.35 -4.02
C GLY A 12 9.69 10.42 -5.46
N VAL A 13 10.95 10.04 -5.73
CA VAL A 13 11.49 9.98 -7.10
C VAL A 13 10.77 8.92 -7.92
N ALA A 14 10.57 7.73 -7.36
CA ALA A 14 9.88 6.62 -8.05
C ALA A 14 8.42 6.98 -8.34
N LEU A 15 7.75 7.69 -7.44
CA LEU A 15 6.34 8.06 -7.57
C LEU A 15 6.14 9.43 -8.22
N ASP A 16 7.22 10.14 -8.55
CA ASP A 16 7.15 11.51 -9.09
C ASP A 16 6.32 12.43 -8.19
N LEU A 17 6.57 12.36 -6.89
CA LEU A 17 5.86 13.14 -5.88
C LEU A 17 6.53 14.49 -5.66
N PRO A 18 5.77 15.55 -5.33
CA PRO A 18 6.36 16.82 -4.92
C PRO A 18 7.03 16.71 -3.55
N ASP A 19 7.94 17.66 -3.25
CA ASP A 19 8.70 17.67 -1.99
C ASP A 19 7.82 17.60 -0.75
N GLU A 20 6.66 18.23 -0.77
CA GLU A 20 5.70 18.19 0.33
C GLU A 20 5.23 16.77 0.63
N ALA A 21 4.96 15.99 -0.41
CA ALA A 21 4.54 14.60 -0.26
C ALA A 21 5.69 13.73 0.26
N ILE A 22 6.92 14.00 -0.19
CA ILE A 22 8.12 13.32 0.31
C ILE A 22 8.29 13.57 1.81
N ALA A 23 8.10 14.81 2.25
CA ALA A 23 8.16 15.16 3.68
C ALA A 23 7.09 14.40 4.48
N LEU A 24 5.88 14.26 3.95
CA LEU A 24 4.81 13.50 4.61
C LEU A 24 5.14 12.02 4.76
N LEU A 25 5.90 11.44 3.84
CA LEU A 25 6.31 10.03 3.92
C LEU A 25 7.29 9.79 5.08
N GLN A 26 7.93 10.83 5.60
CA GLN A 26 8.84 10.74 6.74
C GLN A 26 8.14 10.86 8.09
N VAL A 27 6.87 11.29 8.10
CA VAL A 27 6.11 11.42 9.33
C VAL A 27 5.81 10.04 9.90
N PRO A 28 6.15 9.76 11.16
CA PRO A 28 5.84 8.47 11.78
C PRO A 28 4.33 8.26 11.79
N PRO A 29 3.84 7.10 11.30
CA PRO A 29 2.43 6.80 11.40
C PRO A 29 2.05 6.52 12.85
N TYR A 30 0.91 7.04 13.28
CA TYR A 30 0.35 6.59 14.54
C TYR A 30 -0.10 5.15 14.39
N LYS A 31 0.04 4.38 15.46
CA LYS A 31 -0.55 3.06 15.52
C LYS A 31 -2.06 3.20 15.41
N GLY A 32 -2.66 2.61 14.39
CA GLY A 32 -4.03 2.87 14.05
C GLY A 32 -4.22 4.30 13.59
N SER A 33 -3.45 4.73 12.59
CA SER A 33 -3.34 6.11 12.14
C SER A 33 -4.64 6.76 11.66
N LEU A 34 -5.68 5.97 11.41
CA LEU A 34 -6.99 6.50 11.11
C LEU A 34 -7.80 6.63 12.39
N PRO A 35 -8.56 7.74 12.55
CA PRO A 35 -9.33 7.99 13.78
C PRO A 35 -10.57 7.10 13.92
N THR A 36 -10.96 6.39 12.85
CA THR A 36 -12.12 5.51 12.84
C THR A 36 -11.77 4.18 12.20
N ALA A 37 -12.50 3.13 12.58
CA ALA A 37 -12.35 1.81 11.97
C ALA A 37 -12.74 1.83 10.49
N VAL A 38 -13.73 2.64 10.13
CA VAL A 38 -14.15 2.84 8.74
C VAL A 38 -13.76 4.25 8.32
N PRO A 39 -12.87 4.40 7.33
CA PRO A 39 -12.46 5.73 6.87
C PRO A 39 -13.63 6.53 6.31
N THR A 40 -13.68 7.81 6.65
CA THR A 40 -14.72 8.73 6.14
C THR A 40 -14.20 9.60 5.00
N ASP A 41 -12.88 9.73 4.85
CA ASP A 41 -12.31 10.44 3.71
C ASP A 41 -12.64 9.68 2.41
N PRO A 42 -13.17 10.37 1.38
CA PRO A 42 -13.60 9.68 0.15
C PRO A 42 -12.49 8.88 -0.54
N LEU A 43 -11.27 9.39 -0.57
CA LEU A 43 -10.16 8.70 -1.22
C LEU A 43 -9.71 7.49 -0.40
N ILE A 44 -9.53 7.67 0.90
CA ILE A 44 -9.11 6.57 1.79
C ILE A 44 -10.20 5.49 1.84
N TYR A 45 -11.46 5.89 1.83
CA TYR A 45 -12.57 4.95 1.79
C TYR A 45 -12.55 4.06 0.55
N ARG A 46 -12.04 4.55 -0.58
CA ARG A 46 -11.91 3.73 -1.79
C ARG A 46 -10.97 2.54 -1.57
N PHE A 47 -9.87 2.73 -0.85
CA PHE A 47 -8.97 1.63 -0.48
C PHE A 47 -9.64 0.66 0.49
N TYR A 48 -10.37 1.18 1.46
CA TYR A 48 -11.15 0.34 2.37
C TYR A 48 -12.17 -0.50 1.59
N GLU A 49 -12.87 0.12 0.66
CA GLU A 49 -13.85 -0.56 -0.18
C GLU A 49 -13.21 -1.67 -1.02
N LEU A 50 -12.03 -1.42 -1.59
CA LEU A 50 -11.29 -2.43 -2.36
C LEU A 50 -10.97 -3.65 -1.49
N ILE A 51 -10.49 -3.45 -0.28
CA ILE A 51 -10.20 -4.56 0.64
C ILE A 51 -11.49 -5.24 1.09
N SER A 52 -12.52 -4.47 1.34
CA SER A 52 -13.81 -5.02 1.76
C SER A 52 -14.44 -5.91 0.68
N VAL A 53 -14.30 -5.52 -0.58
CA VAL A 53 -14.87 -6.26 -1.71
C VAL A 53 -13.96 -7.40 -2.18
N TYR A 54 -12.66 -7.14 -2.27
CA TYR A 54 -11.72 -8.08 -2.89
C TYR A 54 -10.80 -8.81 -1.91
N GLY A 55 -10.89 -8.48 -0.60
CA GLY A 55 -9.96 -9.05 0.38
C GLY A 55 -9.95 -10.56 0.42
N THR A 56 -11.12 -11.19 0.38
CA THR A 56 -11.23 -12.65 0.37
C THR A 56 -10.67 -13.26 -0.91
N THR A 57 -10.84 -12.58 -2.03
CA THR A 57 -10.29 -13.01 -3.32
C THR A 57 -8.77 -12.91 -3.32
N PHE A 58 -8.21 -11.81 -2.80
CA PHE A 58 -6.76 -11.69 -2.64
C PHE A 58 -6.19 -12.81 -1.78
N LYS A 59 -6.85 -13.09 -0.66
CA LYS A 59 -6.44 -14.18 0.23
C LYS A 59 -6.44 -15.52 -0.50
N ALA A 60 -7.52 -15.83 -1.22
CA ALA A 60 -7.65 -17.09 -1.94
C ALA A 60 -6.57 -17.24 -3.01
N LEU A 61 -6.30 -16.20 -3.78
CA LEU A 61 -5.30 -16.23 -4.85
C LEU A 61 -3.88 -16.34 -4.29
N ILE A 62 -3.58 -15.65 -3.20
CA ILE A 62 -2.27 -15.73 -2.55
C ILE A 62 -2.05 -17.13 -1.99
N HIS A 63 -3.04 -17.71 -1.32
CA HIS A 63 -2.92 -19.05 -0.77
C HIS A 63 -2.81 -20.12 -1.85
N GLU A 64 -3.46 -19.92 -2.98
CA GLU A 64 -3.34 -20.83 -4.12
C GLU A 64 -1.92 -20.82 -4.71
N GLU A 65 -1.33 -19.65 -4.86
CA GLU A 65 -0.01 -19.50 -5.49
C GLU A 65 1.14 -19.76 -4.51
N PHE A 66 1.02 -19.31 -3.26
CA PHE A 66 2.12 -19.32 -2.30
C PHE A 66 1.92 -20.31 -1.14
N GLY A 67 0.71 -20.76 -0.90
CA GLY A 67 0.36 -21.51 0.31
C GLY A 67 -0.14 -20.59 1.42
N ASP A 68 -0.32 -21.14 2.61
CA ASP A 68 -0.85 -20.39 3.75
C ASP A 68 0.20 -19.45 4.32
N GLY A 69 -0.15 -18.19 4.42
CA GLY A 69 0.75 -17.18 4.93
C GLY A 69 0.21 -15.78 4.70
N ILE A 70 1.09 -14.81 4.82
CA ILE A 70 0.77 -13.39 4.66
C ILE A 70 1.78 -12.71 3.75
N MET A 71 1.40 -11.55 3.23
CA MET A 71 2.33 -10.63 2.60
C MET A 71 2.83 -9.66 3.67
N SER A 72 4.15 -9.51 3.79
CA SER A 72 4.73 -8.56 4.73
C SER A 72 4.35 -7.13 4.37
N ALA A 73 4.04 -6.33 5.39
CA ALA A 73 3.87 -4.88 5.25
C ALA A 73 5.11 -4.12 5.72
N ILE A 74 6.16 -4.83 6.14
CA ILE A 74 7.44 -4.27 6.59
C ILE A 74 8.48 -4.46 5.49
N ASP A 75 8.68 -5.69 5.05
CA ASP A 75 9.47 -6.00 3.86
C ASP A 75 8.56 -5.80 2.64
N PHE A 76 8.38 -4.55 2.27
CA PHE A 76 7.30 -4.13 1.39
C PHE A 76 7.73 -2.95 0.53
N ASN A 77 7.30 -2.96 -0.71
CA ASN A 77 7.58 -1.93 -1.69
C ASN A 77 6.29 -1.50 -2.37
N MET A 78 6.16 -0.22 -2.63
CA MET A 78 4.98 0.30 -3.32
C MET A 78 5.40 1.36 -4.34
N ASP A 79 4.84 1.28 -5.52
CA ASP A 79 5.05 2.23 -6.61
C ASP A 79 3.69 2.82 -6.98
N LEU A 80 3.62 4.15 -7.02
CA LEU A 80 2.39 4.87 -7.35
C LEU A 80 2.68 5.83 -8.49
N LYS A 81 1.96 5.70 -9.57
CA LYS A 81 2.17 6.49 -10.78
C LYS A 81 0.86 6.98 -11.37
N ARG A 82 0.97 8.06 -12.12
CA ARG A 82 -0.10 8.48 -13.01
C ARG A 82 -0.02 7.66 -14.29
N GLU A 83 -1.13 7.06 -14.67
CA GLU A 83 -1.25 6.33 -15.93
C GLU A 83 -2.11 7.16 -16.87
N PRO A 84 -1.55 7.76 -17.92
CA PRO A 84 -2.33 8.57 -18.86
C PRO A 84 -3.40 7.75 -19.58
N ASP A 85 -4.59 8.29 -19.66
CA ASP A 85 -5.71 7.65 -20.33
C ASP A 85 -6.55 8.75 -21.01
N PRO A 86 -6.99 8.56 -22.27
CA PRO A 86 -7.79 9.56 -22.98
C PRO A 86 -9.10 9.91 -22.29
N LYS A 87 -9.62 9.01 -21.47
CA LYS A 87 -10.88 9.20 -20.73
C LYS A 87 -10.67 9.79 -19.34
N GLY A 88 -9.44 10.12 -18.97
CA GLY A 88 -9.06 10.60 -17.65
C GLY A 88 -7.95 9.77 -17.06
N ASP A 89 -6.95 10.43 -16.50
CA ASP A 89 -5.77 9.76 -15.98
C ASP A 89 -6.13 8.78 -14.86
N ARG A 90 -5.38 7.70 -14.79
CA ARG A 90 -5.59 6.63 -13.81
C ARG A 90 -4.49 6.68 -12.75
N VAL A 91 -4.88 6.31 -11.52
CA VAL A 91 -3.91 6.04 -10.46
C VAL A 91 -3.46 4.58 -10.59
N ARG A 92 -2.17 4.38 -10.78
CA ARG A 92 -1.59 3.04 -10.85
C ARG A 92 -0.76 2.78 -9.61
N ILE A 93 -1.09 1.71 -8.89
CA ILE A 93 -0.37 1.31 -7.67
C ILE A 93 0.10 -0.12 -7.85
N VAL A 94 1.41 -0.33 -7.67
CA VAL A 94 2.03 -1.65 -7.67
C VAL A 94 2.61 -1.90 -6.29
N MET A 95 2.25 -3.00 -5.68
CA MET A 95 2.71 -3.36 -4.34
C MET A 95 3.45 -4.69 -4.40
N SER A 96 4.54 -4.78 -3.65
CA SER A 96 5.33 -5.99 -3.53
C SER A 96 5.74 -6.17 -2.08
N GLY A 97 5.36 -7.28 -1.49
CA GLY A 97 5.71 -7.62 -0.12
C GLY A 97 6.20 -9.06 -0.04
N LYS A 98 7.16 -9.30 0.83
CA LYS A 98 7.70 -10.63 1.04
C LYS A 98 6.63 -11.56 1.57
N PHE A 99 6.49 -12.75 0.98
CA PHE A 99 5.58 -13.77 1.49
C PHE A 99 6.16 -14.38 2.76
N LEU A 100 5.35 -14.44 3.79
CA LEU A 100 5.70 -15.02 5.09
C LEU A 100 4.79 -16.21 5.33
N PRO A 101 5.27 -17.44 5.13
CA PRO A 101 4.44 -18.63 5.36
C PRO A 101 4.16 -18.82 6.84
N TYR A 102 2.97 -19.35 7.15
CA TYR A 102 2.71 -19.81 8.50
C TYR A 102 3.52 -21.07 8.74
N LYS A 103 4.21 -21.10 9.87
CA LYS A 103 5.00 -22.27 10.21
C LYS A 103 4.09 -23.36 10.74
N THR A 104 4.26 -24.54 10.17
CA THR A 104 3.67 -25.76 10.72
C THR A 104 4.78 -26.57 11.38
N TYR A 105 4.55 -26.92 12.59
CA TYR A 105 5.49 -27.76 13.36
C TYR A 105 4.89 -29.13 13.57
#